data_4d550783d77e8fecf5c7bdee056b6bb1
#
_entry.id   4d550783d77e8fecf5c7bdee056b6bb1
#
_cell.length_a   1.000
_cell.length_b   1.000
_cell.length_c   1.000
_cell.angle_alpha   90.00
_cell.angle_beta   90.00
_cell.angle_gamma   90.00
#
_symmetry.space_group_name_H-M   'P 1'
#
loop_
_entity.id
_entity.type
_entity.pdbx_description
1 polymer ?
#
loop_
_entity_poly.entity_id
_entity_poly.type
_entity_poly.pdbx_seq_one_letter_code
_entity_poly.pdbx_strand_id
1 'polypeptide(L)'
;MSGKNILKIYNLSTPAERRYGVTWYANAYSDCERIANLFGLPVNVVVGVVSALSPNNKWERNIENAHVMCEAFIDGDEITSFPVSTYNAMKEKAWQILNATFVDDDGTTHVLDSEIEKILNGQKIISFFKCILGYDTCCVDGHALGIYEGRRFPLTSPSNYINKTKYVEIQDAYRNAGAITTYRKKSLRAYEMQAITWLTWKRLHDIN
;
A
#
# COMPACT_ATOMS: atom_id res chain seq x y z
N MET A 1 5.02 -4.86 25.21
CA MET A 1 6.40 -4.39 24.88
C MET A 1 6.56 -3.96 23.42
N SER A 2 5.60 -4.23 22.57
CA SER A 2 5.73 -4.17 21.09
C SER A 2 5.76 -2.78 20.44
N GLY A 3 5.20 -1.74 21.04
CA GLY A 3 5.20 -0.40 20.45
C GLY A 3 6.42 0.50 20.74
N LYS A 4 7.32 0.09 21.64
CA LYS A 4 8.44 0.94 22.07
C LYS A 4 9.40 1.32 20.95
N ASN A 5 9.73 0.37 20.08
CA ASN A 5 10.66 0.62 18.97
C ASN A 5 10.02 1.54 17.92
N ILE A 6 8.72 1.35 17.63
CA ILE A 6 7.97 2.22 16.71
C ILE A 6 7.99 3.66 17.23
N LEU A 7 7.67 3.88 18.51
CA LEU A 7 7.70 5.21 19.13
C LEU A 7 9.12 5.79 19.17
N LYS A 8 10.14 4.96 19.42
CA LYS A 8 11.54 5.39 19.35
C LYS A 8 11.90 5.95 17.97
N ILE A 9 11.53 5.23 16.91
CA ILE A 9 11.78 5.70 15.54
C ILE A 9 10.95 6.95 15.22
N TYR A 10 9.67 6.98 15.61
CA TYR A 10 8.84 8.18 15.45
C TYR A 10 9.46 9.41 16.12
N ASN A 11 9.99 9.28 17.33
CA ASN A 11 10.61 10.40 18.06
C ASN A 11 11.89 10.92 17.36
N LEU A 12 12.54 10.11 16.54
CA LEU A 12 13.70 10.50 15.73
C LEU A 12 13.30 11.12 14.38
N SER A 13 12.00 11.16 14.06
CA SER A 13 11.51 11.73 12.81
C SER A 13 11.64 13.25 12.78
N THR A 14 12.02 13.77 11.61
CA THR A 14 12.05 15.20 11.34
C THR A 14 10.66 15.77 11.11
N PRO A 15 10.46 17.09 11.25
CA PRO A 15 9.20 17.73 10.89
C PRO A 15 8.78 17.50 9.44
N ALA A 16 9.74 17.38 8.51
CA ALA A 16 9.48 17.08 7.10
C ALA A 16 8.94 15.66 6.92
N GLU A 17 9.58 14.65 7.54
CA GLU A 17 9.14 13.25 7.51
C GLU A 17 7.73 13.08 8.09
N ARG A 18 7.41 13.77 9.18
CA ARG A 18 6.06 13.77 9.76
C ARG A 18 5.03 14.37 8.81
N ARG A 19 5.33 15.53 8.19
CA ARG A 19 4.41 16.14 7.22
C ARG A 19 4.16 15.25 6.02
N TYR A 20 5.21 14.69 5.45
CA TYR A 20 5.11 13.85 4.27
C TYR A 20 4.46 12.50 4.60
N GLY A 21 4.86 11.85 5.70
CA GLY A 21 4.34 10.54 6.08
C GLY A 21 2.84 10.55 6.41
N VAL A 22 2.35 11.59 7.09
CA VAL A 22 0.90 11.73 7.40
C VAL A 22 0.04 11.84 6.14
N THR A 23 0.55 12.42 5.07
CA THR A 23 -0.22 12.61 3.82
C THR A 23 0.08 11.56 2.76
N TRP A 24 1.04 10.66 2.99
CA TRP A 24 1.52 9.76 1.94
C TRP A 24 0.41 8.91 1.33
N TYR A 25 -0.40 8.24 2.16
CA TYR A 25 -1.49 7.39 1.68
C TYR A 25 -2.66 8.18 1.09
N ALA A 26 -2.94 9.38 1.61
CA ALA A 26 -3.93 10.28 1.01
C ALA A 26 -3.50 10.75 -0.38
N ASN A 27 -2.21 11.07 -0.56
CA ASN A 27 -1.65 11.41 -1.88
C ASN A 27 -1.71 10.20 -2.83
N ALA A 28 -1.39 9.00 -2.33
CA ALA A 28 -1.51 7.77 -3.10
C ALA A 28 -2.96 7.51 -3.56
N TYR A 29 -3.94 7.75 -2.68
CA TYR A 29 -5.35 7.69 -3.05
C TYR A 29 -5.69 8.70 -4.16
N SER A 30 -5.24 9.95 -4.03
CA SER A 30 -5.49 10.99 -5.04
C SER A 30 -4.86 10.66 -6.40
N ASP A 31 -3.69 10.01 -6.42
CA ASP A 31 -3.08 9.52 -7.66
C ASP A 31 -3.95 8.44 -8.32
N CYS A 32 -4.48 7.49 -7.53
CA CYS A 32 -5.40 6.46 -8.03
C CYS A 32 -6.74 7.05 -8.50
N GLU A 33 -7.30 8.00 -7.74
CA GLU A 33 -8.55 8.69 -8.08
C GLU A 33 -8.45 9.44 -9.41
N ARG A 34 -7.29 10.06 -9.69
CA ARG A 34 -7.04 10.74 -10.97
C ARG A 34 -7.07 9.77 -12.15
N ILE A 35 -6.47 8.57 -12.01
CA ILE A 35 -6.53 7.52 -13.03
C ILE A 35 -7.98 7.01 -13.18
N ALA A 36 -8.66 6.76 -12.06
CA ALA A 36 -10.03 6.29 -12.03
C ALA A 36 -10.98 7.24 -12.79
N ASN A 37 -10.87 8.54 -12.51
CA ASN A 37 -11.66 9.55 -13.18
C ASN A 37 -11.33 9.67 -14.68
N LEU A 38 -10.07 9.49 -15.07
CA LEU A 38 -9.65 9.57 -16.47
C LEU A 38 -10.28 8.46 -17.32
N PHE A 39 -10.37 7.25 -16.76
CA PHE A 39 -10.85 6.06 -17.49
C PHE A 39 -12.28 5.64 -17.11
N GLY A 40 -12.97 6.39 -16.24
CA GLY A 40 -14.34 6.05 -15.81
C GLY A 40 -14.41 4.78 -14.98
N LEU A 41 -13.33 4.43 -14.26
CA LEU A 41 -13.25 3.22 -13.43
C LEU A 41 -13.54 3.55 -11.96
N PRO A 42 -14.06 2.59 -11.16
CA PRO A 42 -14.15 2.76 -9.72
C PRO A 42 -12.76 2.93 -9.09
N VAL A 43 -12.63 3.86 -8.14
CA VAL A 43 -11.34 4.17 -7.52
C VAL A 43 -10.72 2.97 -6.80
N ASN A 44 -11.54 2.12 -6.15
CA ASN A 44 -11.05 0.90 -5.49
C ASN A 44 -10.46 -0.12 -6.47
N VAL A 45 -10.97 -0.19 -7.71
CA VAL A 45 -10.38 -0.99 -8.80
C VAL A 45 -8.97 -0.51 -9.09
N VAL A 46 -8.80 0.79 -9.31
CA VAL A 46 -7.48 1.37 -9.61
C VAL A 46 -6.52 1.20 -8.43
N VAL A 47 -7.00 1.37 -7.19
CA VAL A 47 -6.20 1.07 -5.97
C VAL A 47 -5.79 -0.40 -5.93
N GLY A 48 -6.67 -1.31 -6.35
CA GLY A 48 -6.39 -2.74 -6.49
C GLY A 48 -5.30 -3.02 -7.53
N VAL A 49 -5.40 -2.40 -8.71
CA VAL A 49 -4.41 -2.48 -9.79
C VAL A 49 -3.03 -1.99 -9.31
N VAL A 50 -2.97 -0.77 -8.73
CA VAL A 50 -1.75 -0.19 -8.17
C VAL A 50 -1.16 -1.11 -7.09
N SER A 51 -1.99 -1.69 -6.25
CA SER A 51 -1.54 -2.60 -5.19
C SER A 51 -0.97 -3.90 -5.76
N ALA A 52 -1.59 -4.47 -6.79
CA ALA A 52 -1.09 -5.66 -7.49
C ALA A 52 0.28 -5.42 -8.12
N LEU A 53 0.50 -4.24 -8.71
CA LEU A 53 1.73 -3.87 -9.42
C LEU A 53 2.86 -3.39 -8.49
N SER A 54 2.59 -3.16 -7.20
CA SER A 54 3.52 -2.54 -6.25
C SER A 54 4.77 -3.36 -5.87
N PRO A 55 4.81 -4.71 -5.92
CA PRO A 55 5.99 -5.46 -5.50
C PRO A 55 7.26 -5.10 -6.29
N ASN A 56 8.30 -4.68 -5.55
CA ASN A 56 9.61 -4.27 -6.10
C ASN A 56 9.56 -3.11 -7.10
N ASN A 57 8.54 -2.26 -7.02
CA ASN A 57 8.36 -1.14 -7.90
C ASN A 57 8.47 0.20 -7.13
N LYS A 58 9.02 1.23 -7.77
CA LYS A 58 8.98 2.60 -7.27
C LYS A 58 7.59 3.17 -7.49
N TRP A 59 7.17 4.11 -6.63
CA TRP A 59 5.80 4.66 -6.68
C TRP A 59 5.46 5.27 -8.05
N GLU A 60 6.33 6.11 -8.60
CA GLU A 60 6.11 6.80 -9.87
C GLU A 60 5.88 5.78 -11.00
N ARG A 61 6.75 4.77 -11.09
CA ARG A 61 6.61 3.69 -12.09
C ARG A 61 5.36 2.84 -11.85
N ASN A 62 4.98 2.67 -10.58
CA ASN A 62 3.78 1.91 -10.24
C ASN A 62 2.52 2.62 -10.78
N ILE A 63 2.45 3.93 -10.64
CA ILE A 63 1.37 4.78 -11.17
C ILE A 63 1.37 4.78 -12.70
N GLU A 64 2.53 4.90 -13.35
CA GLU A 64 2.67 4.78 -14.82
C GLU A 64 2.17 3.42 -15.33
N ASN A 65 2.60 2.33 -14.69
CA ASN A 65 2.13 0.99 -15.04
C ASN A 65 0.62 0.82 -14.85
N ALA A 66 0.04 1.39 -13.79
CA ALA A 66 -1.39 1.34 -13.54
C ALA A 66 -2.17 2.12 -14.60
N HIS A 67 -1.65 3.27 -15.03
CA HIS A 67 -2.23 4.05 -16.13
C HIS A 67 -2.29 3.20 -17.41
N VAL A 68 -1.15 2.62 -17.83
CA VAL A 68 -1.07 1.75 -19.02
C VAL A 68 -2.03 0.56 -18.93
N MET A 69 -2.15 -0.05 -17.75
CA MET A 69 -3.09 -1.18 -17.54
C MET A 69 -4.55 -0.77 -17.70
N CYS A 70 -4.93 0.39 -17.14
CA CYS A 70 -6.30 0.91 -17.24
C CYS A 70 -6.63 1.35 -18.67
N GLU A 71 -5.70 2.04 -19.35
CA GLU A 71 -5.84 2.45 -20.75
C GLU A 71 -6.08 1.25 -21.66
N ALA A 72 -5.18 0.25 -21.61
CA ALA A 72 -5.29 -0.96 -22.40
C ALA A 72 -6.60 -1.74 -22.15
N PHE A 73 -7.08 -1.74 -20.90
CA PHE A 73 -8.36 -2.37 -20.55
C PHE A 73 -9.56 -1.65 -21.21
N ILE A 74 -9.56 -0.32 -21.18
CA ILE A 74 -10.65 0.48 -21.79
C ILE A 74 -10.61 0.39 -23.33
N ASP A 75 -9.42 0.32 -23.91
CA ASP A 75 -9.24 0.19 -25.37
C ASP A 75 -9.57 -1.22 -25.88
N GLY A 76 -9.81 -2.17 -24.98
CA GLY A 76 -10.14 -3.56 -25.33
C GLY A 76 -8.91 -4.37 -25.78
N ASP A 77 -7.73 -3.96 -25.39
CA ASP A 77 -6.48 -4.63 -25.69
C ASP A 77 -6.38 -5.99 -24.99
N GLU A 78 -5.56 -6.87 -25.56
CA GLU A 78 -5.21 -8.11 -24.87
C GLU A 78 -4.04 -7.87 -23.89
N ILE A 79 -4.04 -8.58 -22.75
CA ILE A 79 -2.99 -8.46 -21.73
C ILE A 79 -1.56 -8.65 -22.29
N THR A 80 -1.40 -9.36 -23.39
CA THR A 80 -0.11 -9.64 -24.04
C THR A 80 0.36 -8.54 -24.96
N SER A 81 -0.51 -7.61 -25.38
CA SER A 81 -0.23 -6.60 -26.43
C SER A 81 0.60 -5.40 -25.95
N PHE A 82 0.68 -5.16 -24.64
CA PHE A 82 1.36 -3.99 -24.06
C PHE A 82 2.35 -4.38 -22.95
N PRO A 83 3.48 -3.65 -22.81
CA PRO A 83 4.44 -3.89 -21.73
C PRO A 83 4.07 -3.15 -20.46
N VAL A 84 4.33 -3.77 -19.31
CA VAL A 84 4.40 -3.10 -18.00
C VAL A 84 5.63 -3.59 -17.24
N SER A 85 6.28 -2.69 -16.53
CA SER A 85 7.52 -2.98 -15.81
C SER A 85 7.24 -3.65 -14.46
N THR A 86 6.76 -4.90 -14.50
CA THR A 86 6.46 -5.72 -13.31
C THR A 86 6.59 -7.21 -13.64
N TYR A 87 6.43 -8.07 -12.63
CA TYR A 87 6.36 -9.52 -12.84
C TYR A 87 5.04 -9.92 -13.51
N ASN A 88 5.08 -10.90 -14.42
CA ASN A 88 3.90 -11.37 -15.13
C ASN A 88 2.73 -11.72 -14.20
N ALA A 89 3.00 -12.44 -13.11
CA ALA A 89 1.97 -12.78 -12.12
C ALA A 89 1.30 -11.53 -11.48
N MET A 90 2.01 -10.41 -11.37
CA MET A 90 1.45 -9.15 -10.85
C MET A 90 0.62 -8.45 -11.92
N LYS A 91 1.09 -8.46 -13.18
CA LYS A 91 0.33 -7.99 -14.33
C LYS A 91 -0.99 -8.74 -14.48
N GLU A 92 -0.95 -10.08 -14.38
CA GLU A 92 -2.13 -10.94 -14.44
C GLU A 92 -3.14 -10.62 -13.30
N LYS A 93 -2.67 -10.42 -12.07
CA LYS A 93 -3.54 -10.01 -10.97
C LYS A 93 -4.21 -8.66 -11.22
N ALA A 94 -3.45 -7.66 -11.68
CA ALA A 94 -4.01 -6.36 -12.03
C ALA A 94 -5.07 -6.47 -13.14
N TRP A 95 -4.83 -7.32 -14.13
CA TRP A 95 -5.78 -7.58 -15.21
C TRP A 95 -7.04 -8.30 -14.72
N GLN A 96 -6.90 -9.27 -13.82
CA GLN A 96 -8.05 -9.94 -13.18
C GLN A 96 -8.92 -8.97 -12.39
N ILE A 97 -8.31 -7.99 -11.69
CA ILE A 97 -9.05 -6.97 -10.95
C ILE A 97 -9.87 -6.09 -11.90
N LEU A 98 -9.31 -5.66 -13.03
CA LEU A 98 -10.02 -4.89 -14.05
C LEU A 98 -11.20 -5.68 -14.62
N ASN A 99 -11.00 -6.97 -14.90
CA ASN A 99 -12.05 -7.86 -15.43
C ASN A 99 -13.08 -8.32 -14.39
N ALA A 100 -12.84 -8.10 -13.10
CA ALA A 100 -13.81 -8.41 -12.05
C ALA A 100 -14.89 -7.32 -11.89
N THR A 101 -14.77 -6.22 -12.62
CA THR A 101 -15.78 -5.16 -12.63
C THR A 101 -17.08 -5.68 -13.24
N PHE A 102 -18.21 -5.30 -12.66
CA PHE A 102 -19.53 -5.52 -13.23
C PHE A 102 -20.29 -4.19 -13.30
N VAL A 103 -21.22 -4.12 -14.24
CA VAL A 103 -22.08 -2.95 -14.42
C VAL A 103 -23.48 -3.35 -13.92
N ASP A 104 -24.05 -2.55 -13.04
CA ASP A 104 -25.43 -2.76 -12.57
C ASP A 104 -26.49 -2.21 -13.55
N ASP A 105 -27.76 -2.35 -13.21
CA ASP A 105 -28.89 -2.00 -14.08
C ASP A 105 -28.96 -0.50 -14.38
N ASP A 106 -28.36 0.36 -13.57
CA ASP A 106 -28.29 1.81 -13.80
C ASP A 106 -27.03 2.25 -14.58
N GLY A 107 -26.19 1.31 -15.00
CA GLY A 107 -24.97 1.57 -15.75
C GLY A 107 -23.76 1.91 -14.87
N THR A 108 -23.87 1.79 -13.55
CA THR A 108 -22.75 2.05 -12.64
C THR A 108 -21.82 0.85 -12.55
N THR A 109 -20.53 1.09 -12.73
CA THR A 109 -19.50 0.04 -12.62
C THR A 109 -19.10 -0.17 -11.15
N HIS A 110 -19.15 -1.42 -10.72
CA HIS A 110 -18.81 -1.81 -9.34
C HIS A 110 -17.79 -2.94 -9.30
N VAL A 111 -17.12 -3.04 -8.16
CA VAL A 111 -16.47 -4.25 -7.67
C VAL A 111 -16.36 -4.17 -6.15
N LEU A 112 -16.57 -5.28 -5.47
CA LEU A 112 -16.45 -5.32 -4.02
C LEU A 112 -14.97 -5.38 -3.61
N ASP A 113 -14.59 -4.63 -2.59
CA ASP A 113 -13.22 -4.69 -2.02
C ASP A 113 -12.82 -6.12 -1.65
N SER A 114 -13.78 -6.94 -1.18
CA SER A 114 -13.54 -8.35 -0.84
C SER A 114 -13.14 -9.22 -2.04
N GLU A 115 -13.61 -8.91 -3.24
CA GLU A 115 -13.22 -9.62 -4.46
C GLU A 115 -11.79 -9.20 -4.87
N ILE A 116 -11.48 -7.91 -4.79
CA ILE A 116 -10.12 -7.40 -5.02
C ILE A 116 -9.15 -8.06 -4.03
N GLU A 117 -9.49 -8.15 -2.74
CA GLU A 117 -8.67 -8.81 -1.72
C GLU A 117 -8.40 -10.29 -2.04
N LYS A 118 -9.39 -11.02 -2.57
CA LYS A 118 -9.20 -12.42 -3.00
C LYS A 118 -8.20 -12.54 -4.16
N ILE A 119 -8.28 -11.66 -5.15
CA ILE A 119 -7.36 -11.65 -6.29
C ILE A 119 -5.94 -11.28 -5.85
N LEU A 120 -5.80 -10.24 -5.01
CA LEU A 120 -4.51 -9.80 -4.48
C LEU A 120 -3.79 -10.91 -3.71
N ASN A 121 -4.52 -11.70 -2.92
CA ASN A 121 -4.07 -12.93 -2.25
C ASN A 121 -2.68 -12.82 -1.60
N GLY A 122 -2.54 -11.90 -0.63
CA GLY A 122 -1.31 -11.75 0.14
C GLY A 122 -1.44 -10.65 1.18
N GLN A 123 -1.09 -10.94 2.44
CA GLN A 123 -1.30 -10.02 3.57
C GLN A 123 -0.72 -8.63 3.32
N LYS A 124 0.51 -8.56 2.79
CA LYS A 124 1.20 -7.29 2.52
C LYS A 124 0.46 -6.46 1.46
N ILE A 125 0.09 -7.08 0.34
CA ILE A 125 -0.55 -6.39 -0.79
C ILE A 125 -1.97 -5.96 -0.41
N ILE A 126 -2.73 -6.83 0.27
CA ILE A 126 -4.07 -6.51 0.80
C ILE A 126 -3.99 -5.36 1.81
N SER A 127 -3.01 -5.38 2.71
CA SER A 127 -2.84 -4.28 3.67
C SER A 127 -2.46 -2.97 2.98
N PHE A 128 -1.67 -3.02 1.91
CA PHE A 128 -1.32 -1.85 1.13
C PHE A 128 -2.56 -1.26 0.44
N PHE A 129 -3.37 -2.09 -0.20
CA PHE A 129 -4.68 -1.73 -0.76
C PHE A 129 -5.57 -1.04 0.28
N LYS A 130 -5.73 -1.67 1.45
CA LYS A 130 -6.51 -1.11 2.55
C LYS A 130 -5.98 0.22 3.07
N CYS A 131 -4.67 0.37 3.19
CA CYS A 131 -4.06 1.63 3.63
C CYS A 131 -4.35 2.77 2.65
N ILE A 132 -4.27 2.54 1.33
CA ILE A 132 -4.60 3.56 0.32
C ILE A 132 -6.08 3.95 0.42
N LEU A 133 -6.98 2.99 0.64
CA LEU A 133 -8.42 3.26 0.86
C LEU A 133 -8.73 3.91 2.23
N GLY A 134 -7.74 4.10 3.09
CA GLY A 134 -7.90 4.78 4.39
C GLY A 134 -8.38 3.90 5.54
N TYR A 135 -8.36 2.57 5.41
CA TYR A 135 -8.61 1.66 6.52
C TYR A 135 -7.50 1.77 7.57
N ASP A 136 -7.87 1.75 8.86
CA ASP A 136 -6.89 1.84 9.95
C ASP A 136 -6.11 0.55 10.16
N THR A 137 -5.19 0.29 9.25
CA THR A 137 -4.25 -0.82 9.25
C THR A 137 -2.86 -0.33 8.84
N CYS A 138 -1.86 -1.21 8.73
CA CYS A 138 -0.59 -0.86 8.14
C CYS A 138 -0.05 -1.98 7.25
N CYS A 139 0.70 -1.58 6.21
CA CYS A 139 1.41 -2.49 5.33
C CYS A 139 2.71 -2.93 6.00
N VAL A 140 2.76 -4.16 6.53
CA VAL A 140 3.96 -4.69 7.19
C VAL A 140 4.91 -5.26 6.13
N ASP A 141 5.92 -4.48 5.79
CA ASP A 141 7.05 -4.89 4.96
C ASP A 141 8.29 -5.23 5.82
N GLY A 142 9.42 -5.52 5.18
CA GLY A 142 10.67 -5.82 5.88
C GLY A 142 11.18 -4.65 6.73
N HIS A 143 10.88 -3.40 6.35
CA HIS A 143 11.24 -2.23 7.14
C HIS A 143 10.33 -2.09 8.36
N ALA A 144 9.02 -2.26 8.20
CA ALA A 144 8.07 -2.23 9.31
C ALA A 144 8.37 -3.33 10.34
N LEU A 145 8.74 -4.54 9.88
CA LEU A 145 9.24 -5.61 10.75
C LEU A 145 10.52 -5.18 11.47
N GLY A 146 11.49 -4.63 10.75
CA GLY A 146 12.75 -4.16 11.32
C GLY A 146 12.56 -3.10 12.39
N ILE A 147 11.69 -2.13 12.16
CA ILE A 147 11.30 -1.09 13.11
C ILE A 147 10.66 -1.73 14.37
N TYR A 148 9.70 -2.64 14.17
CA TYR A 148 9.03 -3.34 15.27
C TYR A 148 10.02 -4.13 16.14
N GLU A 149 10.92 -4.89 15.53
CA GLU A 149 11.93 -5.70 16.24
C GLU A 149 13.11 -4.85 16.76
N GLY A 150 13.26 -3.61 16.31
CA GLY A 150 14.37 -2.72 16.69
C GLY A 150 15.71 -3.09 16.07
N ARG A 151 15.72 -3.83 14.97
CA ARG A 151 16.94 -4.25 14.25
C ARG A 151 16.71 -4.35 12.75
N ARG A 152 17.75 -4.11 11.96
CA ARG A 152 17.72 -4.28 10.52
C ARG A 152 17.81 -5.76 10.15
N PHE A 153 17.03 -6.16 9.15
CA PHE A 153 17.11 -7.47 8.51
C PHE A 153 17.59 -7.31 7.07
N PRO A 154 18.40 -8.23 6.55
CA PRO A 154 18.65 -8.32 5.11
C PRO A 154 17.33 -8.63 4.39
N LEU A 155 17.09 -8.02 3.22
CA LEU A 155 15.87 -8.23 2.44
C LEU A 155 15.66 -9.70 2.03
N THR A 156 16.75 -10.45 1.90
CA THR A 156 16.77 -11.89 1.54
C THR A 156 16.70 -12.80 2.79
N SER A 157 16.61 -12.25 4.00
CA SER A 157 16.59 -13.06 5.21
C SER A 157 15.28 -13.84 5.36
N PRO A 158 15.35 -15.15 5.73
CA PRO A 158 14.16 -15.91 6.10
C PRO A 158 13.34 -15.28 7.23
N SER A 159 13.97 -14.48 8.09
CA SER A 159 13.30 -13.73 9.17
C SER A 159 12.33 -12.64 8.66
N ASN A 160 12.35 -12.31 7.36
CA ASN A 160 11.34 -11.46 6.73
C ASN A 160 10.03 -12.21 6.47
N TYR A 161 10.01 -13.53 6.57
CA TYR A 161 8.77 -14.31 6.50
C TYR A 161 8.03 -14.22 7.83
N ILE A 162 6.91 -13.51 7.81
CA ILE A 162 6.06 -13.31 8.97
C ILE A 162 4.82 -14.19 8.80
N ASN A 163 4.52 -15.02 9.80
CA ASN A 163 3.26 -15.75 9.80
C ASN A 163 2.08 -14.80 10.06
N LYS A 164 0.86 -15.28 9.81
CA LYS A 164 -0.36 -14.48 9.90
C LYS A 164 -0.56 -13.84 11.28
N THR A 165 -0.27 -14.57 12.35
CA THR A 165 -0.40 -14.11 13.75
C THR A 165 0.56 -12.95 14.02
N LYS A 166 1.84 -13.12 13.67
CA LYS A 166 2.86 -12.08 13.84
C LYS A 166 2.57 -10.83 13.01
N TYR A 167 2.01 -11.02 11.80
CA TYR A 167 1.61 -9.90 10.96
C TYR A 167 0.56 -9.02 11.67
N VAL A 168 -0.49 -9.63 12.20
CA VAL A 168 -1.54 -8.92 12.96
C VAL A 168 -0.98 -8.27 14.22
N GLU A 169 -0.12 -8.97 14.97
CA GLU A 169 0.55 -8.39 16.15
C GLU A 169 1.31 -7.10 15.81
N ILE A 170 2.01 -7.07 14.69
CA ILE A 170 2.74 -5.87 14.24
C ILE A 170 1.76 -4.76 13.84
N GLN A 171 0.69 -5.08 13.12
CA GLN A 171 -0.35 -4.10 12.77
C GLN A 171 -0.97 -3.46 14.02
N ASP A 172 -1.28 -4.27 15.04
CA ASP A 172 -1.82 -3.79 16.32
C ASP A 172 -0.80 -2.92 17.06
N ALA A 173 0.48 -3.25 17.01
CA ALA A 173 1.53 -2.42 17.59
C ALA A 173 1.62 -1.03 16.93
N TYR A 174 1.50 -0.96 15.59
CA TYR A 174 1.45 0.31 14.86
C TYR A 174 0.19 1.10 15.17
N ARG A 175 -0.97 0.45 15.23
CA ARG A 175 -2.26 1.08 15.61
C ARG A 175 -2.19 1.66 17.01
N ASN A 176 -1.71 0.90 17.98
CA ASN A 176 -1.56 1.36 19.36
C ASN A 176 -0.56 2.51 19.48
N ALA A 177 0.58 2.45 18.79
CA ALA A 177 1.55 3.53 18.77
C ALA A 177 0.96 4.82 18.14
N GLY A 178 0.19 4.68 17.07
CA GLY A 178 -0.52 5.78 16.44
C GLY A 178 -1.56 6.42 17.35
N ALA A 179 -2.39 5.60 18.01
CA ALA A 179 -3.47 6.05 18.88
C ALA A 179 -2.98 6.91 20.05
N ILE A 180 -1.80 6.61 20.61
CA ILE A 180 -1.20 7.37 21.72
C ILE A 180 -0.32 8.53 21.27
N THR A 181 -0.10 8.69 19.96
CA THR A 181 0.75 9.74 19.39
C THR A 181 -0.11 10.84 18.78
N THR A 182 0.06 12.07 19.26
CA THR A 182 -0.67 13.23 18.73
C THR A 182 0.20 14.01 17.73
N TYR A 183 -0.34 14.25 16.54
CA TYR A 183 0.20 15.16 15.56
C TYR A 183 -0.87 16.15 15.10
N ARG A 184 -0.59 17.47 15.18
CA ARG A 184 -1.55 18.54 14.84
C ARG A 184 -2.93 18.37 15.48
N LYS A 185 -2.94 18.01 16.78
CA LYS A 185 -4.14 17.82 17.61
C LYS A 185 -5.00 16.59 17.26
N LYS A 186 -4.49 15.67 16.44
CA LYS A 186 -5.15 14.40 16.08
C LYS A 186 -4.25 13.22 16.39
N SER A 187 -4.81 12.11 16.84
CA SER A 187 -4.08 10.84 16.92
C SER A 187 -3.76 10.35 15.52
N LEU A 188 -2.62 9.68 15.38
CA LEU A 188 -2.22 9.08 14.12
C LEU A 188 -2.93 7.73 13.91
N ARG A 189 -3.25 7.44 12.67
CA ARG A 189 -3.66 6.11 12.24
C ARG A 189 -2.46 5.18 12.08
N ALA A 190 -2.69 3.87 12.04
CA ALA A 190 -1.63 2.88 11.91
C ALA A 190 -0.76 3.11 10.65
N TYR A 191 -1.38 3.37 9.51
CA TYR A 191 -0.67 3.63 8.25
C TYR A 191 0.12 4.95 8.25
N GLU A 192 -0.36 6.00 8.94
CA GLU A 192 0.37 7.26 9.08
C GLU A 192 1.61 7.08 9.95
N MET A 193 1.47 6.37 11.08
CA MET A 193 2.58 5.99 11.94
C MET A 193 3.60 5.15 11.17
N GLN A 194 3.15 4.19 10.37
CA GLN A 194 4.00 3.35 9.54
C GLN A 194 4.75 4.18 8.49
N ALA A 195 4.08 5.07 7.76
CA ALA A 195 4.71 5.88 6.73
C ALA A 195 5.76 6.85 7.31
N ILE A 196 5.48 7.50 8.44
CA ILE A 196 6.44 8.38 9.12
C ILE A 196 7.68 7.60 9.56
N THR A 197 7.48 6.47 10.23
CA THR A 197 8.59 5.66 10.75
C THR A 197 9.38 4.99 9.63
N TRP A 198 8.75 4.62 8.52
CA TRP A 198 9.41 4.10 7.34
C TRP A 198 10.37 5.11 6.70
N LEU A 199 9.96 6.37 6.54
CA LEU A 199 10.81 7.45 6.04
C LEU A 199 12.00 7.68 6.98
N THR A 200 11.73 7.76 8.28
CA THR A 200 12.77 7.93 9.31
C THR A 200 13.76 6.77 9.31
N TRP A 201 13.25 5.54 9.22
CA TRP A 201 14.07 4.33 9.17
C TRP A 201 14.98 4.31 7.95
N LYS A 202 14.45 4.65 6.77
CA LYS A 202 15.25 4.76 5.55
C LYS A 202 16.40 5.75 5.71
N ARG A 203 16.13 6.96 6.22
CA ARG A 203 17.17 7.95 6.48
C ARG A 203 18.22 7.47 7.48
N LEU A 204 17.80 6.87 8.59
CA LEU A 204 18.73 6.39 9.63
C LEU A 204 19.64 5.26 9.17
N HIS A 205 19.30 4.58 8.08
CA HIS A 205 20.03 3.43 7.54
C HIS A 205 20.55 3.65 6.12
N ASP A 206 20.53 4.90 5.61
CA ASP A 206 20.98 5.28 4.26
C ASP A 206 20.36 4.39 3.15
N ILE A 207 19.06 4.13 3.24
CA ILE A 207 18.32 3.33 2.27
C ILE A 207 17.65 4.27 1.26
N ASN A 208 18.04 4.15 -0.01
CA ASN A 208 17.47 4.90 -1.14
C ASN A 208 16.18 4.30 -1.67
#